data_9a50964619f5857cd2fd21d86fa9a639
#
_entry.id   9a50964619f5857cd2fd21d86fa9a639
#
_cell.length_a   1.000
_cell.length_b   1.000
_cell.length_c   1.000
_cell.angle_alpha   90.00
_cell.angle_beta   90.00
_cell.angle_gamma   90.00
#
_symmetry.space_group_name_H-M   'P 1'
#
loop_
_entity.id
_entity.type
_entity.pdbx_description
1 polymer ?
#
loop_
_entity_poly.entity_id
_entity_poly.type
_entity_poly.pdbx_seq_one_letter_code
_entity_poly.pdbx_strand_id
1 'polypeptide(L)'
;MFISAIERVSKFTRPVNSVMRTYGGKQLIPGSSTIFFVNDRGYAITCKHVAELLLGAENININFNNFKRERQQFANDGKFKTNVKGLELKYKFNPDTLIQVKNNFIDCVDTMSGFTCHAHPTLDLAIIKFNDYKTLHYQDCARFLKDSSKIKQGKFLCRLGFPFPEFNNFTFNTTTDDIEWTREGISHSPQFPIEGMVTRFLAENNQLYGIELSTPGLRGQSGGPLFDEKGTVYGMQFSTKHLHLGFDIVDKEIMVNNGVKKISDYSFLHLGQCIHVDAIKAFLKQHEVEFYEED
;
A
#
# COMPACT_ATOMS: atom_id res chain seq x y z
N MET A 1 -13.35 -23.61 2.74
CA MET A 1 -12.05 -23.23 3.33
C MET A 1 -11.21 -22.63 2.24
N PHE A 2 -10.45 -21.58 2.48
CA PHE A 2 -9.87 -20.69 1.45
C PHE A 2 -8.63 -21.20 0.68
N ILE A 3 -8.18 -22.44 0.85
CA ILE A 3 -6.93 -22.93 0.22
C ILE A 3 -6.93 -22.69 -1.29
N SER A 4 -7.86 -23.30 -2.01
CA SER A 4 -7.95 -23.16 -3.48
C SER A 4 -8.25 -21.73 -3.94
N ALA A 5 -9.00 -20.96 -3.12
CA ALA A 5 -9.25 -19.56 -3.38
C ALA A 5 -7.97 -18.72 -3.29
N ILE A 6 -7.14 -18.96 -2.27
CA ILE A 6 -5.84 -18.29 -2.11
C ILE A 6 -4.93 -18.62 -3.28
N GLU A 7 -4.83 -19.89 -3.68
CA GLU A 7 -4.05 -20.31 -4.85
C GLU A 7 -4.49 -19.61 -6.13
N ARG A 8 -5.81 -19.47 -6.34
CA ARG A 8 -6.37 -18.76 -7.49
C ARG A 8 -6.07 -17.27 -7.43
N VAL A 9 -6.35 -16.61 -6.31
CA VAL A 9 -6.20 -15.16 -6.14
C VAL A 9 -4.72 -14.75 -6.18
N SER A 10 -3.81 -15.60 -5.72
CA SER A 10 -2.36 -15.39 -5.81
C SER A 10 -1.86 -15.24 -7.25
N LYS A 11 -2.54 -15.81 -8.23
CA LYS A 11 -2.13 -15.75 -9.64
C LYS A 11 -2.19 -14.33 -10.22
N PHE A 12 -3.04 -13.47 -9.67
CA PHE A 12 -3.25 -12.11 -10.14
C PHE A 12 -2.98 -11.03 -9.08
N THR A 13 -2.56 -11.39 -7.87
CA THR A 13 -2.22 -10.45 -6.79
C THR A 13 -0.71 -10.31 -6.67
N ARG A 14 -0.20 -9.09 -6.64
CA ARG A 14 1.24 -8.80 -6.66
C ARG A 14 1.64 -7.76 -5.63
N PRO A 15 2.85 -7.87 -5.05
CA PRO A 15 3.39 -6.81 -4.21
C PRO A 15 3.96 -5.67 -5.04
N VAL A 16 3.86 -4.47 -4.49
CA VAL A 16 4.67 -3.33 -4.87
C VAL A 16 5.62 -3.05 -3.72
N ASN A 17 6.90 -3.29 -3.93
CA ASN A 17 7.95 -3.02 -2.97
C ASN A 17 8.41 -1.57 -3.10
N SER A 18 8.54 -0.88 -1.97
CA SER A 18 9.05 0.50 -1.92
C SER A 18 10.17 0.59 -0.91
N VAL A 19 11.25 1.28 -1.26
CA VAL A 19 12.31 1.63 -0.33
C VAL A 19 12.36 3.14 -0.21
N MET A 20 12.28 3.63 1.01
CA MET A 20 12.15 5.05 1.33
C MET A 20 13.31 5.53 2.20
N ARG A 21 13.66 6.82 2.08
CA ARG A 21 14.61 7.49 2.96
C ARG A 21 14.09 8.88 3.33
N THR A 22 14.22 9.23 4.62
CA THR A 22 13.93 10.58 5.11
C THR A 22 15.20 11.41 5.21
N TYR A 23 15.08 12.75 5.22
CA TYR A 23 16.21 13.69 5.23
C TYR A 23 17.11 13.53 6.46
N GLY A 24 16.52 13.35 7.64
CA GLY A 24 17.26 13.11 8.89
C GLY A 24 17.59 11.63 9.15
N GLY A 25 16.99 10.71 8.39
CA GLY A 25 17.13 9.26 8.59
C GLY A 25 18.40 8.71 7.94
N LYS A 26 19.11 7.86 8.69
CA LYS A 26 20.26 7.09 8.18
C LYS A 26 19.87 5.70 7.67
N GLN A 27 18.67 5.24 8.02
CA GLN A 27 18.18 3.92 7.66
C GLN A 27 17.27 3.99 6.45
N LEU A 28 17.36 3.00 5.57
CA LEU A 28 16.39 2.76 4.53
C LEU A 28 15.17 2.07 5.14
N ILE A 29 13.99 2.51 4.74
CA ILE A 29 12.70 2.03 5.25
C ILE A 29 12.04 1.22 4.15
N PRO A 30 12.06 -0.12 4.20
CA PRO A 30 11.29 -0.93 3.28
C PRO A 30 9.81 -0.84 3.60
N GLY A 31 8.99 -0.83 2.56
CA GLY A 31 7.53 -0.85 2.63
C GLY A 31 6.96 -1.74 1.54
N SER A 32 5.76 -2.22 1.76
CA SER A 32 5.03 -3.04 0.81
C SER A 32 3.62 -2.51 0.64
N SER A 33 3.06 -2.68 -0.54
CA SER A 33 1.64 -2.50 -0.82
C SER A 33 1.19 -3.58 -1.80
N THR A 34 -0.10 -3.65 -2.05
CA THR A 34 -0.68 -4.71 -2.88
C THR A 34 -1.40 -4.10 -4.08
N ILE A 35 -1.30 -4.78 -5.22
CA ILE A 35 -2.13 -4.56 -6.40
C ILE A 35 -2.70 -5.89 -6.87
N PHE A 36 -3.83 -5.86 -7.58
CA PHE A 36 -4.34 -7.04 -8.26
C PHE A 36 -4.86 -6.72 -9.66
N PHE A 37 -4.57 -7.62 -10.59
CA PHE A 37 -4.88 -7.45 -12.00
C PHE A 37 -6.33 -7.81 -12.31
N VAL A 38 -6.99 -6.99 -13.15
CA VAL A 38 -8.40 -7.13 -13.50
C VAL A 38 -8.64 -7.67 -14.91
N ASN A 39 -7.61 -7.66 -15.75
CA ASN A 39 -7.62 -8.24 -17.09
C ASN A 39 -6.19 -8.57 -17.58
N ASP A 40 -6.07 -9.10 -18.79
CA ASP A 40 -4.83 -9.46 -19.47
C ASP A 40 -4.19 -8.30 -20.27
N ARG A 41 -4.61 -7.06 -20.01
CA ARG A 41 -4.12 -5.85 -20.69
C ARG A 41 -3.32 -4.93 -19.77
N GLY A 42 -2.78 -5.46 -18.67
CA GLY A 42 -1.94 -4.71 -17.74
C GLY A 42 -2.70 -3.71 -16.87
N TYR A 43 -4.02 -3.87 -16.69
CA TYR A 43 -4.79 -3.06 -15.75
C TYR A 43 -4.84 -3.72 -14.38
N ALA A 44 -4.48 -2.97 -13.37
CA ALA A 44 -4.54 -3.39 -11.97
C ALA A 44 -5.28 -2.37 -11.11
N ILE A 45 -5.76 -2.81 -9.95
CA ILE A 45 -6.40 -1.99 -8.93
C ILE A 45 -5.51 -1.93 -7.70
N THR A 46 -5.52 -0.77 -7.05
CA THR A 46 -4.90 -0.53 -5.74
C THR A 46 -5.61 0.60 -5.00
N CYS A 47 -5.14 0.94 -3.80
CA CYS A 47 -5.59 2.12 -3.09
C CYS A 47 -5.08 3.41 -3.74
N LYS A 48 -5.87 4.48 -3.63
CA LYS A 48 -5.48 5.82 -4.10
C LYS A 48 -4.22 6.31 -3.41
N HIS A 49 -4.11 6.16 -2.09
CA HIS A 49 -2.91 6.58 -1.34
C HIS A 49 -1.64 5.84 -1.78
N VAL A 50 -1.75 4.56 -2.21
CA VAL A 50 -0.65 3.80 -2.80
C VAL A 50 -0.27 4.38 -4.16
N ALA A 51 -1.24 4.61 -5.04
CA ALA A 51 -1.01 5.21 -6.36
C ALA A 51 -0.39 6.61 -6.25
N GLU A 52 -0.83 7.43 -5.31
CA GLU A 52 -0.27 8.78 -5.06
C GLU A 52 1.22 8.71 -4.64
N LEU A 53 1.60 7.74 -3.79
CA LEU A 53 3.01 7.53 -3.45
C LEU A 53 3.83 7.12 -4.67
N LEU A 54 3.31 6.23 -5.51
CA LEU A 54 3.98 5.77 -6.72
C LEU A 54 4.19 6.92 -7.73
N LEU A 55 3.16 7.73 -7.96
CA LEU A 55 3.21 8.90 -8.85
C LEU A 55 4.10 10.01 -8.30
N GLY A 56 4.11 10.18 -6.97
CA GLY A 56 4.92 11.20 -6.30
C GLY A 56 6.42 10.86 -6.23
N ALA A 57 6.79 9.60 -6.40
CA ALA A 57 8.16 9.12 -6.20
C ALA A 57 9.18 9.85 -7.09
N GLU A 58 8.86 10.06 -8.37
CA GLU A 58 9.75 10.76 -9.31
C GLU A 58 9.99 12.22 -8.87
N ASN A 59 8.94 12.95 -8.52
CA ASN A 59 9.06 14.33 -8.06
C ASN A 59 9.85 14.44 -6.76
N ILE A 60 9.67 13.51 -5.81
CA ILE A 60 10.45 13.43 -4.57
C ILE A 60 11.93 13.28 -4.90
N ASN A 61 12.28 12.34 -5.77
CA ASN A 61 13.66 12.07 -6.17
C ASN A 61 14.28 13.24 -6.95
N ILE A 62 13.54 13.88 -7.87
CA ILE A 62 13.99 15.08 -8.61
C ILE A 62 14.26 16.22 -7.64
N ASN A 63 13.34 16.47 -6.69
CA ASN A 63 13.48 17.54 -5.70
C ASN A 63 14.75 17.37 -4.86
N PHE A 64 15.02 16.15 -4.40
CA PHE A 64 16.24 15.85 -3.66
C PHE A 64 17.50 15.97 -4.51
N ASN A 65 17.48 15.55 -5.77
CA ASN A 65 18.61 15.72 -6.68
C ASN A 65 18.93 17.21 -6.97
N ASN A 66 17.88 18.03 -7.08
CA ASN A 66 18.06 19.49 -7.21
C ASN A 66 18.69 20.10 -5.94
N PHE A 67 18.21 19.68 -4.75
CA PHE A 67 18.81 20.08 -3.48
C PHE A 67 20.30 19.70 -3.41
N LYS A 68 20.67 18.45 -3.77
CA LYS A 68 22.08 18.00 -3.80
C LYS A 68 22.93 18.87 -4.71
N ARG A 69 22.43 19.17 -5.91
CA ARG A 69 23.15 20.00 -6.92
C ARG A 69 23.37 21.42 -6.43
N GLU A 70 22.37 22.05 -5.82
CA GLU A 70 22.54 23.40 -5.26
C GLU A 70 23.49 23.40 -4.06
N ARG A 71 23.39 22.39 -3.18
CA ARG A 71 24.29 22.23 -2.03
C ARG A 71 25.76 22.11 -2.44
N GLN A 72 26.07 21.43 -3.56
CA GLN A 72 27.42 21.27 -4.08
C GLN A 72 28.05 22.61 -4.54
N GLN A 73 27.25 23.62 -4.82
CA GLN A 73 27.74 24.95 -5.21
C GLN A 73 28.23 25.79 -4.04
N PHE A 74 27.94 25.38 -2.80
CA PHE A 74 28.39 26.10 -1.63
C PHE A 74 29.87 25.83 -1.34
N ALA A 75 30.65 26.90 -1.14
CA ALA A 75 32.01 26.78 -0.65
C ALA A 75 32.03 26.16 0.75
N ASN A 76 33.00 25.31 1.02
CA ASN A 76 33.20 24.73 2.35
C ASN A 76 33.91 25.70 3.29
N ASP A 77 33.24 26.79 3.61
CA ASP A 77 33.71 27.90 4.46
C ASP A 77 32.86 28.03 5.74
N GLY A 78 33.12 29.05 6.54
CA GLY A 78 32.39 29.33 7.77
C GLY A 78 30.89 29.59 7.60
N LYS A 79 30.40 29.84 6.36
CA LYS A 79 28.99 30.07 6.02
C LYS A 79 28.30 28.82 5.53
N PHE A 80 29.00 27.71 5.27
CA PHE A 80 28.43 26.49 4.69
C PHE A 80 27.19 26.02 5.45
N LYS A 81 27.26 25.89 6.79
CA LYS A 81 26.14 25.47 7.61
C LYS A 81 24.92 26.38 7.48
N THR A 82 25.13 27.68 7.44
CA THR A 82 24.06 28.68 7.29
C THR A 82 23.42 28.60 5.91
N ASN A 83 24.23 28.44 4.85
CA ASN A 83 23.76 28.27 3.49
C ASN A 83 22.94 26.98 3.32
N VAL A 84 23.41 25.85 3.90
CA VAL A 84 22.67 24.57 3.91
C VAL A 84 21.33 24.73 4.63
N LYS A 85 21.29 25.41 5.79
CA LYS A 85 20.05 25.67 6.51
C LYS A 85 19.05 26.51 5.72
N GLY A 86 19.55 27.52 5.00
CA GLY A 86 18.73 28.29 4.05
C GLY A 86 18.16 27.43 2.92
N LEU A 87 18.96 26.50 2.41
CA LEU A 87 18.53 25.57 1.39
C LEU A 87 17.48 24.56 1.91
N GLU A 88 17.65 24.03 3.13
CA GLU A 88 16.66 23.20 3.80
C GLU A 88 15.30 23.89 3.90
N LEU A 89 15.30 25.19 4.27
CA LEU A 89 14.07 25.99 4.31
C LEU A 89 13.44 26.16 2.92
N LYS A 90 14.27 26.45 1.90
CA LYS A 90 13.81 26.56 0.51
C LYS A 90 13.10 25.30 0.02
N TYR A 91 13.68 24.14 0.31
CA TYR A 91 13.15 22.82 -0.09
C TYR A 91 12.13 22.25 0.91
N LYS A 92 11.86 22.94 2.02
CA LYS A 92 10.99 22.52 3.13
C LYS A 92 11.44 21.18 3.74
N PHE A 93 12.75 20.95 3.82
CA PHE A 93 13.29 19.73 4.39
C PHE A 93 13.38 19.84 5.92
N ASN A 94 12.83 18.86 6.59
CA ASN A 94 12.98 18.58 8.01
C ASN A 94 13.40 17.11 8.18
N PRO A 95 13.79 16.65 9.36
CA PRO A 95 14.26 15.27 9.55
C PRO A 95 13.32 14.17 9.03
N ASP A 96 12.00 14.41 9.08
CA ASP A 96 10.97 13.42 8.69
C ASP A 96 10.57 13.55 7.22
N THR A 97 11.08 14.56 6.51
CA THR A 97 10.74 14.78 5.10
C THR A 97 11.26 13.61 4.25
N LEU A 98 10.36 12.98 3.51
CA LEU A 98 10.68 11.92 2.56
C LEU A 98 11.45 12.54 1.37
N ILE A 99 12.69 12.07 1.14
CA ILE A 99 13.60 12.61 0.12
C ILE A 99 13.91 11.65 -1.01
N GLN A 100 13.78 10.36 -0.78
CA GLN A 100 13.96 9.33 -1.81
C GLN A 100 12.91 8.23 -1.67
N VAL A 101 12.39 7.79 -2.83
CA VAL A 101 11.46 6.64 -2.96
C VAL A 101 11.84 5.88 -4.21
N LYS A 102 12.12 4.59 -4.05
CA LYS A 102 12.33 3.66 -5.18
C LYS A 102 11.27 2.57 -5.10
N ASN A 103 10.53 2.40 -6.18
CA ASN A 103 9.46 1.40 -6.27
C ASN A 103 9.86 0.27 -7.21
N ASN A 104 9.39 -0.94 -6.91
CA ASN A 104 9.57 -2.11 -7.74
C ASN A 104 8.26 -2.92 -7.78
N PHE A 105 7.76 -3.18 -8.98
CA PHE A 105 6.56 -3.98 -9.24
C PHE A 105 6.97 -5.44 -9.47
N ILE A 106 6.86 -6.26 -8.42
CA ILE A 106 7.35 -7.64 -8.45
C ILE A 106 6.39 -8.53 -9.24
N ASP A 107 6.92 -9.25 -10.22
CA ASP A 107 6.19 -10.22 -11.07
C ASP A 107 4.92 -9.65 -11.73
N CYS A 108 4.93 -8.37 -12.07
CA CYS A 108 3.83 -7.73 -12.78
C CYS A 108 4.01 -7.84 -14.29
N VAL A 109 5.10 -7.28 -14.80
CA VAL A 109 5.46 -7.26 -16.23
C VAL A 109 6.98 -7.37 -16.37
N ASP A 110 7.47 -7.73 -17.55
CA ASP A 110 8.90 -7.87 -17.82
C ASP A 110 9.63 -6.53 -17.80
N THR A 111 9.17 -5.61 -18.64
CA THR A 111 9.70 -4.24 -18.77
C THR A 111 8.55 -3.29 -18.96
N MET A 112 8.70 -2.05 -18.52
CA MET A 112 7.71 -1.00 -18.73
C MET A 112 8.42 0.35 -18.92
N SER A 113 7.86 1.22 -19.73
CA SER A 113 8.29 2.64 -19.83
C SER A 113 7.72 3.51 -18.70
N GLY A 114 6.67 3.00 -18.04
CA GLY A 114 5.96 3.67 -16.98
C GLY A 114 4.55 3.09 -16.81
N PHE A 115 3.74 3.79 -16.05
CA PHE A 115 2.33 3.47 -15.87
C PHE A 115 1.46 4.72 -15.88
N THR A 116 0.21 4.58 -16.26
CA THR A 116 -0.82 5.60 -16.08
C THR A 116 -1.71 5.24 -14.90
N CYS A 117 -2.28 6.26 -14.25
CA CYS A 117 -3.12 6.07 -13.09
C CYS A 117 -4.37 6.92 -13.17
N HIS A 118 -5.51 6.32 -12.82
CA HIS A 118 -6.77 7.02 -12.57
C HIS A 118 -7.12 6.86 -11.09
N ALA A 119 -7.08 7.95 -10.34
CA ALA A 119 -7.48 7.98 -8.94
C ALA A 119 -8.96 8.34 -8.81
N HIS A 120 -9.69 7.59 -7.99
CA HIS A 120 -11.09 7.90 -7.71
C HIS A 120 -11.21 9.25 -6.95
N PRO A 121 -12.17 10.12 -7.28
CA PRO A 121 -12.24 11.46 -6.69
C PRO A 121 -12.43 11.43 -5.16
N THR A 122 -13.24 10.54 -4.64
CA THR A 122 -13.64 10.48 -3.22
C THR A 122 -13.21 9.21 -2.49
N LEU A 123 -13.19 8.04 -3.17
CA LEU A 123 -12.83 6.77 -2.55
C LEU A 123 -11.31 6.54 -2.61
N ASP A 124 -10.80 5.78 -1.67
CA ASP A 124 -9.40 5.33 -1.67
C ASP A 124 -9.19 4.16 -2.65
N LEU A 125 -9.40 4.44 -3.93
CA LEU A 125 -9.39 3.51 -5.05
C LEU A 125 -8.65 4.12 -6.23
N ALA A 126 -7.81 3.34 -6.91
CA ALA A 126 -7.12 3.74 -8.12
C ALA A 126 -6.98 2.57 -9.10
N ILE A 127 -6.97 2.91 -10.39
CA ILE A 127 -6.65 2.02 -11.50
C ILE A 127 -5.24 2.36 -11.95
N ILE A 128 -4.39 1.37 -12.10
CA ILE A 128 -3.05 1.48 -12.70
C ILE A 128 -3.07 0.70 -14.01
N LYS A 129 -2.51 1.31 -15.07
CA LYS A 129 -2.22 0.64 -16.34
C LYS A 129 -0.73 0.67 -16.61
N PHE A 130 -0.11 -0.49 -16.76
CA PHE A 130 1.27 -0.63 -17.19
C PHE A 130 1.41 -0.33 -18.69
N ASN A 131 2.45 0.43 -19.08
CA ASN A 131 2.68 0.84 -20.46
C ASN A 131 3.93 0.15 -21.04
N ASP A 132 3.89 -0.14 -22.35
CA ASP A 132 5.02 -0.61 -23.15
C ASP A 132 5.71 -1.88 -22.61
N TYR A 133 4.96 -2.75 -21.95
CA TYR A 133 5.45 -4.09 -21.58
C TYR A 133 5.34 -5.06 -22.79
N LYS A 134 6.13 -6.12 -22.77
CA LYS A 134 6.08 -7.19 -23.77
C LYS A 134 5.40 -8.44 -23.24
N THR A 135 5.62 -8.74 -21.96
CA THR A 135 5.14 -9.96 -21.31
C THR A 135 4.50 -9.65 -19.97
N LEU A 136 3.36 -10.26 -19.72
CA LEU A 136 2.69 -10.27 -18.42
C LEU A 136 3.22 -11.43 -17.59
N HIS A 137 3.52 -11.18 -16.31
CA HIS A 137 4.03 -12.19 -15.40
C HIS A 137 2.97 -12.74 -14.44
N TYR A 138 1.75 -12.21 -14.48
CA TYR A 138 0.59 -12.78 -13.79
C TYR A 138 -0.15 -13.78 -14.70
N GLN A 139 -0.88 -14.74 -14.10
CA GLN A 139 -1.40 -15.91 -14.83
C GLN A 139 -2.93 -15.94 -14.97
N ASP A 140 -3.64 -15.09 -14.22
CA ASP A 140 -5.11 -15.00 -14.20
C ASP A 140 -5.51 -13.56 -13.86
N CYS A 141 -6.81 -13.27 -13.86
CA CYS A 141 -7.37 -11.95 -13.54
C CYS A 141 -8.46 -12.08 -12.50
N ALA A 142 -8.72 -11.00 -11.79
CA ALA A 142 -9.81 -10.91 -10.82
C ALA A 142 -11.16 -11.13 -11.53
N ARG A 143 -12.00 -11.95 -10.93
CA ARG A 143 -13.41 -12.09 -11.29
C ARG A 143 -14.26 -11.54 -10.17
N PHE A 144 -15.03 -10.52 -10.51
CA PHE A 144 -15.83 -9.80 -9.53
C PHE A 144 -17.17 -10.44 -9.33
N LEU A 145 -17.68 -10.40 -8.11
CA LEU A 145 -19.03 -10.84 -7.80
C LEU A 145 -20.05 -10.09 -8.66
N LYS A 146 -20.86 -10.83 -9.41
CA LYS A 146 -21.86 -10.28 -10.30
C LYS A 146 -23.03 -9.66 -9.53
N ASP A 147 -23.60 -10.45 -8.62
CA ASP A 147 -24.74 -10.06 -7.79
C ASP A 147 -24.29 -9.69 -6.36
N SER A 148 -24.08 -8.41 -6.11
CA SER A 148 -23.66 -7.91 -4.80
C SER A 148 -24.71 -8.11 -3.69
N SER A 149 -25.96 -8.42 -4.02
CA SER A 149 -26.98 -8.77 -3.03
C SER A 149 -26.64 -10.03 -2.24
N LYS A 150 -25.70 -10.85 -2.74
CA LYS A 150 -25.15 -12.03 -2.05
C LYS A 150 -24.19 -11.67 -0.90
N ILE A 151 -23.75 -10.43 -0.79
CA ILE A 151 -22.96 -9.96 0.36
C ILE A 151 -23.90 -9.80 1.53
N LYS A 152 -23.67 -10.55 2.61
CA LYS A 152 -24.50 -10.50 3.82
C LYS A 152 -23.63 -10.39 5.06
N GLN A 153 -24.15 -9.74 6.12
CA GLN A 153 -23.54 -9.81 7.44
C GLN A 153 -23.40 -11.28 7.87
N GLY A 154 -22.28 -11.59 8.50
CA GLY A 154 -21.97 -12.97 8.90
C GLY A 154 -21.25 -13.79 7.84
N LYS A 155 -21.17 -13.32 6.57
CA LYS A 155 -20.37 -14.02 5.54
C LYS A 155 -18.89 -13.90 5.84
N PHE A 156 -18.17 -15.03 5.81
CA PHE A 156 -16.71 -15.06 5.90
C PHE A 156 -16.09 -14.79 4.54
N LEU A 157 -15.12 -13.87 4.53
CA LEU A 157 -14.35 -13.50 3.35
C LEU A 157 -12.86 -13.46 3.74
N CYS A 158 -11.98 -13.63 2.77
CA CYS A 158 -10.54 -13.57 2.94
C CYS A 158 -9.94 -12.38 2.17
N ARG A 159 -8.90 -11.78 2.73
CA ARG A 159 -8.07 -10.77 2.07
C ARG A 159 -6.69 -11.34 1.83
N LEU A 160 -6.08 -10.99 0.70
CA LEU A 160 -4.69 -11.34 0.40
C LEU A 160 -3.88 -10.08 0.18
N GLY A 161 -2.66 -10.04 0.71
CA GLY A 161 -1.74 -8.95 0.49
C GLY A 161 -0.35 -9.25 1.03
N PHE A 162 0.50 -8.23 1.11
CA PHE A 162 1.92 -8.36 1.46
C PHE A 162 2.30 -7.42 2.61
N PRO A 163 1.85 -7.70 3.86
CA PRO A 163 2.03 -6.77 4.99
C PRO A 163 3.45 -6.77 5.57
N PHE A 164 4.27 -7.77 5.24
CA PHE A 164 5.62 -7.90 5.80
C PHE A 164 6.66 -7.67 4.70
N PRO A 165 7.32 -6.49 4.67
CA PRO A 165 8.34 -6.17 3.67
C PRO A 165 9.66 -6.90 3.99
N GLU A 166 9.69 -8.20 3.75
CA GLU A 166 10.86 -9.06 4.02
C GLU A 166 11.88 -9.06 2.88
N PHE A 167 11.61 -8.32 1.80
CA PHE A 167 12.59 -8.14 0.73
C PHE A 167 13.79 -7.30 1.22
N ASN A 168 14.98 -7.63 0.72
CA ASN A 168 16.23 -6.97 1.11
C ASN A 168 17.21 -6.81 -0.07
N ASN A 169 16.74 -6.96 -1.30
CA ASN A 169 17.50 -6.80 -2.53
C ASN A 169 17.72 -5.33 -2.91
N PHE A 170 18.13 -4.51 -1.95
CA PHE A 170 18.45 -3.10 -2.13
C PHE A 170 19.64 -2.66 -1.28
N THR A 171 20.31 -1.61 -1.69
CA THR A 171 21.43 -1.03 -0.97
C THR A 171 21.42 0.49 -1.06
N PHE A 172 22.19 1.13 -0.18
CA PHE A 172 22.45 2.56 -0.24
C PHE A 172 23.85 2.80 -0.81
N ASN A 173 23.90 3.42 -1.99
CA ASN A 173 25.15 3.84 -2.60
C ASN A 173 25.59 5.21 -2.03
N THR A 174 26.63 5.21 -1.20
CA THR A 174 27.15 6.43 -0.56
C THR A 174 27.82 7.38 -1.55
N THR A 175 28.31 6.90 -2.68
CA THR A 175 28.97 7.73 -3.70
C THR A 175 27.95 8.57 -4.47
N THR A 176 26.84 7.96 -4.88
CA THR A 176 25.76 8.63 -5.61
C THR A 176 24.73 9.26 -4.67
N ASP A 177 24.79 8.93 -3.39
CA ASP A 177 23.78 9.27 -2.36
C ASP A 177 22.37 8.87 -2.84
N ASP A 178 22.25 7.61 -3.29
CA ASP A 178 21.00 7.05 -3.83
C ASP A 178 20.72 5.62 -3.36
N ILE A 179 19.44 5.25 -3.41
CA ILE A 179 18.97 3.90 -3.19
C ILE A 179 19.06 3.12 -4.50
N GLU A 180 19.63 1.92 -4.48
CA GLU A 180 19.79 1.06 -5.64
C GLU A 180 19.20 -0.32 -5.38
N TRP A 181 18.47 -0.85 -6.37
CA TRP A 181 18.06 -2.25 -6.37
C TRP A 181 19.24 -3.14 -6.74
N THR A 182 19.37 -4.27 -6.05
CA THR A 182 20.43 -5.26 -6.27
C THR A 182 19.86 -6.57 -6.82
N ARG A 183 20.70 -7.38 -7.43
CA ARG A 183 20.35 -8.75 -7.81
C ARG A 183 20.50 -9.75 -6.66
N GLU A 184 21.23 -9.36 -5.63
CA GLU A 184 21.44 -10.14 -4.43
C GLU A 184 20.34 -9.89 -3.42
N GLY A 185 20.09 -10.88 -2.56
CA GLY A 185 19.08 -10.82 -1.52
C GLY A 185 17.71 -11.37 -1.94
N ILE A 186 16.73 -11.18 -1.08
CA ILE A 186 15.35 -11.63 -1.25
C ILE A 186 14.58 -10.52 -1.95
N SER A 187 13.95 -10.82 -3.08
CA SER A 187 13.14 -9.84 -3.84
C SER A 187 11.66 -9.89 -3.50
N HIS A 188 11.19 -10.98 -2.91
CA HIS A 188 9.78 -11.24 -2.64
C HIS A 188 9.46 -11.07 -1.15
N SER A 189 8.29 -10.54 -0.87
CA SER A 189 7.68 -10.58 0.45
C SER A 189 6.64 -11.70 0.51
N PRO A 190 6.44 -12.35 1.68
CA PRO A 190 5.45 -13.41 1.80
C PRO A 190 4.03 -12.88 1.63
N GLN A 191 3.20 -13.68 1.00
CA GLN A 191 1.75 -13.47 0.98
C GLN A 191 1.18 -13.72 2.37
N PHE A 192 0.22 -12.90 2.76
CA PHE A 192 -0.46 -13.04 4.04
C PHE A 192 -1.98 -12.98 3.88
N PRO A 193 -2.64 -14.15 3.83
CA PRO A 193 -4.09 -14.21 3.84
C PRO A 193 -4.63 -13.95 5.26
N ILE A 194 -5.69 -13.16 5.36
CA ILE A 194 -6.42 -12.95 6.62
C ILE A 194 -7.93 -12.98 6.36
N GLU A 195 -8.62 -13.87 7.03
CA GLU A 195 -10.07 -13.97 6.95
C GLU A 195 -10.77 -13.02 7.93
N GLY A 196 -12.04 -12.74 7.66
CA GLY A 196 -12.90 -12.00 8.56
C GLY A 196 -14.36 -12.12 8.17
N MET A 197 -15.22 -11.96 9.17
CA MET A 197 -16.65 -11.95 8.96
C MET A 197 -17.13 -10.52 8.60
N VAL A 198 -18.02 -10.40 7.63
CA VAL A 198 -18.69 -9.13 7.31
C VAL A 198 -19.48 -8.67 8.53
N THR A 199 -19.08 -7.55 9.13
CA THR A 199 -19.74 -6.97 10.32
C THR A 199 -20.82 -5.98 9.96
N ARG A 200 -20.56 -5.11 8.99
CA ARG A 200 -21.50 -4.13 8.50
C ARG A 200 -21.10 -3.57 7.12
N PHE A 201 -22.03 -2.83 6.54
CA PHE A 201 -21.80 -2.07 5.31
C PHE A 201 -21.47 -0.60 5.65
N LEU A 202 -20.62 0.00 4.83
CA LEU A 202 -20.24 1.40 4.94
C LEU A 202 -20.93 2.19 3.85
N ALA A 203 -21.68 3.22 4.25
CA ALA A 203 -22.39 4.10 3.34
C ALA A 203 -22.15 5.57 3.70
N GLU A 204 -22.10 6.43 2.70
CA GLU A 204 -22.06 7.87 2.83
C GLU A 204 -23.10 8.48 1.88
N ASN A 205 -23.88 9.45 2.34
CA ASN A 205 -24.96 10.07 1.57
C ASN A 205 -25.91 9.04 0.88
N ASN A 206 -26.24 7.96 1.60
CA ASN A 206 -27.04 6.82 1.12
C ASN A 206 -26.41 6.02 -0.02
N GLN A 207 -25.14 6.24 -0.33
CA GLN A 207 -24.40 5.42 -1.29
C GLN A 207 -23.50 4.43 -0.57
N LEU A 208 -23.71 3.15 -0.85
CA LEU A 208 -22.88 2.06 -0.36
C LEU A 208 -21.51 2.14 -1.04
N TYR A 209 -20.43 2.24 -0.23
CA TYR A 209 -19.08 2.29 -0.76
C TYR A 209 -18.15 1.21 -0.19
N GLY A 210 -18.49 0.60 0.95
CA GLY A 210 -17.56 -0.30 1.61
C GLY A 210 -18.19 -1.40 2.45
N ILE A 211 -17.33 -2.33 2.84
CA ILE A 211 -17.61 -3.49 3.69
C ILE A 211 -16.64 -3.44 4.87
N GLU A 212 -17.14 -3.62 6.09
CA GLU A 212 -16.31 -3.73 7.28
C GLU A 212 -16.22 -5.20 7.73
N LEU A 213 -15.02 -5.60 8.15
CA LEU A 213 -14.71 -6.96 8.57
C LEU A 213 -14.27 -7.01 10.03
N SER A 214 -14.55 -8.15 10.69
CA SER A 214 -14.22 -8.41 12.10
C SER A 214 -12.74 -8.49 12.42
N THR A 215 -11.87 -8.54 11.42
CA THR A 215 -10.41 -8.60 11.57
C THR A 215 -9.76 -7.35 10.97
N PRO A 216 -8.63 -6.86 11.52
CA PRO A 216 -7.96 -5.68 11.00
C PRO A 216 -7.35 -5.91 9.62
N GLY A 217 -7.24 -4.85 8.81
CA GLY A 217 -6.31 -4.80 7.70
C GLY A 217 -4.90 -4.47 8.22
N LEU A 218 -3.89 -5.00 7.57
CA LEU A 218 -2.49 -4.76 7.93
C LEU A 218 -1.85 -3.77 6.96
N ARG A 219 -0.84 -3.03 7.41
CA ARG A 219 -0.02 -2.20 6.51
C ARG A 219 0.59 -3.10 5.44
N GLY A 220 0.52 -2.69 4.17
CA GLY A 220 0.95 -3.51 3.04
C GLY A 220 -0.17 -4.35 2.40
N GLN A 221 -1.29 -4.59 3.08
CA GLN A 221 -2.48 -5.17 2.48
C GLN A 221 -3.35 -4.15 1.72
N SER A 222 -3.06 -2.87 1.82
CA SER A 222 -3.73 -1.82 1.03
C SER A 222 -3.67 -2.13 -0.45
N GLY A 223 -4.82 -2.18 -1.12
CA GLY A 223 -4.97 -2.60 -2.51
C GLY A 223 -5.17 -4.10 -2.70
N GLY A 224 -5.13 -4.91 -1.64
CA GLY A 224 -5.35 -6.36 -1.73
C GLY A 224 -6.82 -6.75 -1.94
N PRO A 225 -7.11 -7.80 -2.72
CA PRO A 225 -8.47 -8.25 -2.98
C PRO A 225 -9.12 -8.86 -1.74
N LEU A 226 -10.42 -8.62 -1.57
CA LEU A 226 -11.32 -9.29 -0.66
C LEU A 226 -12.12 -10.31 -1.45
N PHE A 227 -12.11 -11.60 -1.07
CA PHE A 227 -12.68 -12.66 -1.86
C PHE A 227 -13.33 -13.77 -1.00
N ASP A 228 -14.18 -14.59 -1.62
CA ASP A 228 -14.82 -15.72 -1.00
C ASP A 228 -14.03 -17.04 -1.17
N GLU A 229 -14.60 -18.14 -0.74
CA GLU A 229 -13.99 -19.48 -0.81
C GLU A 229 -13.78 -20.02 -2.23
N LYS A 230 -14.36 -19.38 -3.25
CA LYS A 230 -14.13 -19.68 -4.67
C LYS A 230 -13.05 -18.80 -5.28
N GLY A 231 -12.64 -17.71 -4.61
CA GLY A 231 -11.74 -16.70 -5.12
C GLY A 231 -12.45 -15.59 -5.91
N THR A 232 -13.78 -15.53 -5.86
CA THR A 232 -14.58 -14.44 -6.42
C THR A 232 -14.35 -13.17 -5.60
N VAL A 233 -14.06 -12.03 -6.27
CA VAL A 233 -13.70 -10.78 -5.61
C VAL A 233 -14.93 -9.98 -5.18
N TYR A 234 -15.01 -9.68 -3.89
CA TYR A 234 -16.09 -8.94 -3.22
C TYR A 234 -15.72 -7.48 -2.92
N GLY A 235 -14.43 -7.14 -3.02
CA GLY A 235 -13.94 -5.80 -2.71
C GLY A 235 -12.43 -5.71 -2.66
N MET A 236 -11.93 -4.62 -2.08
CA MET A 236 -10.50 -4.32 -1.94
C MET A 236 -10.20 -3.71 -0.56
N GLN A 237 -9.21 -4.23 0.16
CA GLN A 237 -8.75 -3.68 1.44
C GLN A 237 -8.16 -2.28 1.26
N PHE A 238 -8.65 -1.31 2.06
CA PHE A 238 -8.10 0.06 1.99
C PHE A 238 -7.74 0.65 3.35
N SER A 239 -8.42 0.29 4.43
CA SER A 239 -8.23 0.92 5.73
C SER A 239 -8.49 -0.01 6.90
N THR A 240 -8.07 0.40 8.09
CA THR A 240 -8.44 -0.22 9.37
C THR A 240 -8.97 0.84 10.30
N LYS A 241 -10.18 0.61 10.82
CA LYS A 241 -10.79 1.46 11.83
C LYS A 241 -10.40 0.97 13.22
N HIS A 242 -9.96 1.90 14.05
CA HIS A 242 -9.66 1.66 15.46
C HIS A 242 -10.81 2.21 16.30
N LEU A 243 -11.53 1.33 16.98
CA LEU A 243 -12.61 1.69 17.89
C LEU A 243 -12.12 1.55 19.32
N HIS A 244 -12.11 2.64 20.06
CA HIS A 244 -11.77 2.66 21.47
C HIS A 244 -12.87 1.98 22.29
N LEU A 245 -12.51 1.04 23.15
CA LEU A 245 -13.47 0.23 23.90
C LEU A 245 -13.81 0.81 25.28
N GLY A 246 -13.07 1.81 25.76
CA GLY A 246 -13.27 2.43 27.07
C GLY A 246 -12.78 1.59 28.26
N PHE A 247 -12.09 0.49 28.01
CA PHE A 247 -11.45 -0.35 29.06
C PHE A 247 -9.99 -0.01 29.18
N ASP A 248 -9.69 1.20 29.71
CA ASP A 248 -8.32 1.69 29.73
C ASP A 248 -7.67 1.49 31.09
N ILE A 249 -6.37 1.21 31.07
CA ILE A 249 -5.49 1.38 32.20
C ILE A 249 -4.75 2.70 31.97
N VAL A 250 -4.94 3.68 32.85
CA VAL A 250 -4.30 4.99 32.73
C VAL A 250 -3.43 5.22 33.95
N ASP A 251 -2.14 5.57 33.71
CA ASP A 251 -1.15 5.92 34.75
C ASP A 251 -1.04 4.90 35.90
N LYS A 252 -1.27 3.61 35.61
CA LYS A 252 -1.11 2.53 36.60
C LYS A 252 0.35 2.36 36.95
N GLU A 253 0.66 2.41 38.24
CA GLU A 253 1.99 2.15 38.79
C GLU A 253 2.27 0.65 38.76
N ILE A 254 3.39 0.27 38.15
CA ILE A 254 3.93 -1.10 38.15
C ILE A 254 5.37 -1.09 38.58
N MET A 255 5.81 -2.19 39.25
CA MET A 255 7.21 -2.41 39.62
C MET A 255 7.96 -3.02 38.43
N VAL A 256 9.00 -2.34 37.94
CA VAL A 256 9.92 -2.82 36.91
C VAL A 256 11.34 -2.64 37.40
N ASN A 257 12.11 -3.73 37.49
CA ASN A 257 13.53 -3.69 37.90
C ASN A 257 13.78 -2.87 39.17
N ASN A 258 13.01 -3.12 40.23
CA ASN A 258 13.05 -2.42 41.51
C ASN A 258 12.71 -0.92 41.49
N GLY A 259 12.09 -0.43 40.42
CA GLY A 259 11.57 0.95 40.29
C GLY A 259 10.11 0.97 39.96
N VAL A 260 9.39 2.04 40.37
CA VAL A 260 8.00 2.27 40.01
C VAL A 260 7.97 2.94 38.64
N LYS A 261 7.20 2.35 37.71
CA LYS A 261 6.91 2.93 36.37
C LYS A 261 5.44 3.06 36.20
N LYS A 262 4.99 4.23 35.68
CA LYS A 262 3.61 4.42 35.25
C LYS A 262 3.43 3.88 33.84
N ILE A 263 2.39 3.10 33.62
CA ILE A 263 1.97 2.60 32.31
C ILE A 263 0.54 3.03 32.00
N SER A 264 0.28 3.27 30.72
CA SER A 264 -1.06 3.43 30.18
C SER A 264 -1.24 2.42 29.05
N ASP A 265 -2.38 1.74 29.03
CA ASP A 265 -2.78 0.80 28.00
C ASP A 265 -4.21 1.10 27.58
N TYR A 266 -4.44 1.24 26.27
CA TYR A 266 -5.72 1.60 25.69
C TYR A 266 -6.25 0.42 24.88
N SER A 267 -7.46 0.02 25.22
CA SER A 267 -8.12 -1.10 24.55
C SER A 267 -8.85 -0.66 23.28
N PHE A 268 -8.47 -1.27 22.15
CA PHE A 268 -9.10 -0.99 20.86
C PHE A 268 -9.63 -2.28 20.20
N LEU A 269 -10.76 -2.14 19.52
CA LEU A 269 -11.20 -3.09 18.51
C LEU A 269 -10.74 -2.58 17.13
N HIS A 270 -10.07 -3.44 16.38
CA HIS A 270 -9.53 -3.12 15.06
C HIS A 270 -10.36 -3.83 13.98
N LEU A 271 -10.97 -3.05 13.09
CA LEU A 271 -11.87 -3.54 12.04
C LEU A 271 -11.31 -3.17 10.67
N GLY A 272 -11.17 -4.17 9.79
CA GLY A 272 -10.74 -3.95 8.41
C GLY A 272 -11.85 -3.33 7.57
N GLN A 273 -11.51 -2.39 6.72
CA GLN A 273 -12.45 -1.74 5.81
C GLN A 273 -12.04 -1.99 4.36
N CYS A 274 -12.98 -2.44 3.55
CA CYS A 274 -12.78 -2.77 2.15
C CYS A 274 -13.73 -1.95 1.27
N ILE A 275 -13.25 -1.47 0.12
CA ILE A 275 -14.09 -0.89 -0.93
C ILE A 275 -15.03 -1.97 -1.46
N HIS A 276 -16.30 -1.63 -1.63
CA HIS A 276 -17.32 -2.54 -2.11
C HIS A 276 -17.15 -2.86 -3.60
N VAL A 277 -17.46 -4.09 -4.00
CA VAL A 277 -17.30 -4.56 -5.38
C VAL A 277 -18.03 -3.68 -6.41
N ASP A 278 -19.22 -3.18 -6.11
CA ASP A 278 -19.97 -2.33 -7.05
C ASP A 278 -19.31 -0.98 -7.28
N ALA A 279 -18.68 -0.39 -6.25
CA ALA A 279 -17.90 0.83 -6.40
C ALA A 279 -16.68 0.60 -7.31
N ILE A 280 -16.01 -0.53 -7.16
CA ILE A 280 -14.89 -0.94 -8.03
C ILE A 280 -15.38 -1.11 -9.48
N LYS A 281 -16.44 -1.88 -9.69
CA LYS A 281 -17.01 -2.14 -11.04
C LYS A 281 -17.47 -0.84 -11.72
N ALA A 282 -18.12 0.05 -10.97
CA ALA A 282 -18.55 1.35 -11.47
C ALA A 282 -17.36 2.20 -11.94
N PHE A 283 -16.28 2.22 -11.16
CA PHE A 283 -15.08 2.96 -11.49
C PHE A 283 -14.34 2.38 -12.71
N LEU A 284 -14.25 1.06 -12.83
CA LEU A 284 -13.70 0.39 -14.02
C LEU A 284 -14.50 0.72 -15.26
N LYS A 285 -15.86 0.67 -15.21
CA LYS A 285 -16.76 1.04 -16.32
C LYS A 285 -16.59 2.51 -16.73
N GLN A 286 -16.46 3.42 -15.77
CA GLN A 286 -16.23 4.84 -16.02
C GLN A 286 -14.96 5.10 -16.85
N HIS A 287 -13.94 4.25 -16.69
CA HIS A 287 -12.66 4.35 -17.40
C HIS A 287 -12.54 3.36 -18.57
N GLU A 288 -13.65 2.75 -18.99
CA GLU A 288 -13.69 1.79 -20.12
C GLU A 288 -12.72 0.61 -19.96
N VAL A 289 -12.43 0.22 -18.70
CA VAL A 289 -11.59 -0.91 -18.38
C VAL A 289 -12.41 -2.18 -18.37
N GLU A 290 -12.05 -3.12 -19.23
CA GLU A 290 -12.66 -4.44 -19.29
C GLU A 290 -12.34 -5.25 -18.02
N PHE A 291 -13.33 -5.95 -17.49
CA PHE A 291 -13.21 -6.83 -16.34
C PHE A 291 -14.19 -8.00 -16.42
N TYR A 292 -13.99 -9.02 -15.61
CA TYR A 292 -14.79 -10.24 -15.61
C TYR A 292 -15.64 -10.35 -14.35
N GLU A 293 -16.84 -10.91 -14.51
CA GLU A 293 -17.77 -11.18 -13.41
C GLU A 293 -18.08 -12.68 -13.33
N GLU A 294 -18.37 -13.15 -12.12
CA GLU A 294 -18.85 -14.52 -11.85
C GLU A 294 -19.84 -14.54 -10.69
N ASP A 295 -20.59 -15.69 -10.51
CA ASP A 295 -21.62 -15.88 -9.48
C ASP A 295 -21.15 -16.74 -8.29
#